data_5b1f40670f70164da5890fb474a3f8bf
#
_entry.id   5b1f40670f70164da5890fb474a3f8bf
#
_cell.length_a   1.000
_cell.length_b   1.000
_cell.length_c   1.000
_cell.angle_alpha   90.00
_cell.angle_beta   90.00
_cell.angle_gamma   90.00
#
_symmetry.space_group_name_H-M   'P 1'
#
loop_
_entity.id
_entity.type
_entity.pdbx_description
1 polymer ?
#
loop_
_entity_poly.entity_id
_entity_poly.type
_entity_poly.pdbx_seq_one_letter_code
_entity_poly.pdbx_strand_id
1 'polypeptide(L)'
;MPVIIKKCFLYHYDSSINSDKVFNLFLIDNEDGTFSAFQEHGRSETKLNVKPLVERCSLSLAQSRYSEKRFEKINHRRTPYIETFNCSYSPTFKKYGAITVSENIAYKPA
;
A
#
# COMPACT_ATOMS: atom_id res chain seq x y z
N MET A 1 14.90 9.27 -10.13
CA MET A 1 14.00 9.57 -9.01
C MET A 1 12.87 8.56 -8.96
N PRO A 2 12.63 7.88 -7.86
CA PRO A 2 11.58 6.87 -7.80
C PRO A 2 10.19 7.44 -8.06
N VAL A 3 9.35 6.66 -8.72
CA VAL A 3 7.95 7.01 -8.97
C VAL A 3 7.05 5.82 -8.65
N ILE A 4 5.86 6.12 -8.19
CA ILE A 4 4.84 5.10 -7.97
C ILE A 4 4.15 4.83 -9.30
N ILE A 5 4.21 3.59 -9.78
CA ILE A 5 3.57 3.23 -11.05
C ILE A 5 2.26 2.46 -10.84
N LYS A 6 2.01 1.99 -9.64
CA LYS A 6 0.76 1.30 -9.31
C LYS A 6 0.52 1.42 -7.82
N LYS A 7 -0.73 1.65 -7.44
CA LYS A 7 -1.10 1.76 -6.03
C LYS A 7 -2.47 1.14 -5.81
N CYS A 8 -2.69 0.71 -4.57
CA CYS A 8 -3.92 0.03 -4.18
C CYS A 8 -4.23 0.42 -2.74
N PHE A 9 -5.46 0.83 -2.48
CA PHE A 9 -5.91 1.20 -1.15
C PHE A 9 -6.95 0.20 -0.70
N LEU A 10 -6.69 -0.47 0.43
CA LEU A 10 -7.58 -1.47 0.99
C LEU A 10 -8.06 -1.03 2.36
N TYR A 11 -9.31 -1.33 2.67
CA TYR A 11 -9.93 -0.91 3.91
C TYR A 11 -10.74 -2.05 4.51
N HIS A 12 -10.67 -2.18 5.83
CA HIS A 12 -11.49 -3.12 6.57
C HIS A 12 -12.10 -2.42 7.78
N TYR A 13 -13.42 -2.54 7.92
CA TYR A 13 -14.15 -2.00 9.05
C TYR A 13 -15.11 -3.05 9.57
N ASP A 14 -15.10 -3.28 10.88
CA ASP A 14 -16.05 -4.16 11.55
C ASP A 14 -16.13 -3.74 13.01
N SER A 15 -17.22 -3.07 13.37
CA SER A 15 -17.41 -2.55 14.71
C SER A 15 -17.53 -3.65 15.77
N SER A 16 -17.99 -4.82 15.38
CA SER A 16 -18.17 -5.94 16.32
C SER A 16 -16.84 -6.44 16.89
N ILE A 17 -15.73 -6.24 16.15
CA ILE A 17 -14.40 -6.64 16.61
C ILE A 17 -13.47 -5.43 16.72
N ASN A 18 -14.04 -4.23 16.72
CA ASN A 18 -13.28 -2.98 16.80
C ASN A 18 -12.19 -2.89 15.75
N SER A 19 -12.52 -3.28 14.54
CA SER A 19 -11.59 -3.24 13.41
C SER A 19 -11.86 -2.04 12.53
N ASP A 20 -10.82 -1.25 12.25
CA ASP A 20 -10.87 -0.07 11.42
C ASP A 20 -9.46 0.11 10.86
N LYS A 21 -9.16 -0.62 9.79
CA LYS A 21 -7.79 -0.78 9.31
C LYS A 21 -7.65 -0.38 7.86
N VAL A 22 -6.48 0.15 7.54
CA VAL A 22 -6.10 0.42 6.16
C VAL A 22 -4.86 -0.39 5.81
N PHE A 23 -4.77 -0.78 4.55
CA PHE A 23 -3.64 -1.52 4.03
C PHE A 23 -3.41 -1.05 2.59
N ASN A 24 -2.31 -0.36 2.39
CA ASN A 24 -2.00 0.24 1.09
C ASN A 24 -0.80 -0.45 0.48
N LEU A 25 -0.84 -0.59 -0.85
CA LEU A 25 0.23 -1.21 -1.60
C LEU A 25 0.73 -0.25 -2.67
N PHE A 26 2.04 -0.24 -2.87
CA PHE A 26 2.68 0.60 -3.87
C PHE A 26 3.69 -0.21 -4.67
N LEU A 27 3.64 -0.07 -5.97
CA LEU A 27 4.65 -0.59 -6.87
C LEU A 27 5.46 0.59 -7.38
N ILE A 28 6.76 0.53 -7.23
CA ILE A 28 7.64 1.66 -7.45
C ILE A 28 8.67 1.33 -8.53
N ASP A 29 8.80 2.23 -9.48
CA ASP A 29 9.89 2.21 -10.45
C ASP A 29 11.00 3.10 -9.88
N ASN A 30 12.13 2.51 -9.58
CA ASN A 30 13.26 3.26 -9.02
C ASN A 30 14.00 4.08 -10.07
N GLU A 31 13.64 3.91 -11.35
CA GLU A 31 14.22 4.62 -12.48
C GLU A 31 15.73 4.37 -12.66
N ASP A 32 16.19 3.26 -12.14
CA ASP A 32 17.58 2.79 -12.32
C ASP A 32 17.59 1.37 -12.88
N GLY A 33 16.48 0.94 -13.46
CA GLY A 33 16.35 -0.42 -13.97
C GLY A 33 15.80 -1.39 -12.93
N THR A 34 15.58 -0.95 -11.70
CA THR A 34 15.03 -1.80 -10.64
C THR A 34 13.68 -1.30 -10.16
N PHE A 35 12.96 -2.18 -9.48
CA PHE A 35 11.61 -1.91 -9.00
C PHE A 35 11.49 -2.38 -7.55
N SER A 36 10.52 -1.80 -6.84
CA SER A 36 10.25 -2.15 -5.45
C SER A 36 8.75 -2.22 -5.22
N ALA A 37 8.35 -2.95 -4.20
CA ALA A 37 6.96 -2.99 -3.74
C ALA A 37 6.94 -2.74 -2.24
N PHE A 38 6.06 -1.84 -1.80
CA PHE A 38 5.94 -1.46 -0.39
C PHE A 38 4.51 -1.61 0.08
N GLN A 39 4.36 -1.82 1.38
CA GLN A 39 3.07 -1.81 2.04
C GLN A 39 3.06 -0.76 3.15
N GLU A 40 1.86 -0.20 3.39
CA GLU A 40 1.59 0.67 4.52
C GLU A 40 0.34 0.14 5.19
N HIS A 41 0.38 -0.03 6.49
CA HIS A 41 -0.78 -0.59 7.18
C HIS A 41 -0.88 -0.07 8.60
N GLY A 42 -2.09 -0.16 9.13
CA GLY A 42 -2.38 0.24 10.49
C GLY A 42 -3.84 0.57 10.67
N ARG A 43 -4.15 1.09 11.84
CA ARG A 43 -5.49 1.56 12.13
C ARG A 43 -5.75 2.86 11.38
N SER A 44 -6.98 3.00 10.87
CA SER A 44 -7.39 4.21 10.17
C SER A 44 -7.12 5.46 11.00
N GLU A 45 -6.65 6.49 10.34
CA GLU A 45 -6.34 7.79 10.94
C GLU A 45 -5.25 7.76 12.02
N THR A 46 -4.43 6.73 12.01
CA THR A 46 -3.23 6.70 12.84
C THR A 46 -2.00 6.68 11.96
N LYS A 47 -0.84 6.81 12.57
CA LYS A 47 0.41 6.68 11.84
C LYS A 47 0.56 5.24 11.35
N LEU A 48 0.70 5.07 10.05
CA LEU A 48 0.82 3.75 9.44
C LEU A 48 2.26 3.25 9.47
N ASN A 49 2.40 1.94 9.55
CA ASN A 49 3.69 1.29 9.42
C ASN A 49 4.01 1.07 7.95
N VAL A 50 5.21 1.42 7.54
CA VAL A 50 5.68 1.21 6.17
C VAL A 50 6.70 0.08 6.17
N LYS A 51 6.49 -0.90 5.30
CA LYS A 51 7.40 -2.04 5.18
C LYS A 51 7.64 -2.36 3.70
N PRO A 52 8.88 -2.70 3.33
CA PRO A 52 9.10 -3.20 1.99
C PRO A 52 8.60 -4.64 1.87
N LEU A 53 7.97 -4.95 0.74
CA LEU A 53 7.70 -6.33 0.36
C LEU A 53 8.91 -6.90 -0.35
N VAL A 54 9.48 -6.09 -1.24
CA VAL A 54 10.70 -6.41 -1.96
C VAL A 54 11.30 -5.11 -2.47
N GLU A 55 12.61 -5.04 -2.51
CA GLU A 55 13.30 -3.83 -2.95
C GLU A 55 14.32 -4.15 -4.03
N ARG A 56 14.47 -3.22 -4.98
CA ARG A 56 15.51 -3.22 -6.01
C ARG A 56 15.61 -4.55 -6.75
N CYS A 57 14.50 -4.95 -7.33
CA CYS A 57 14.41 -6.21 -8.07
C CYS A 57 13.82 -5.98 -9.45
N SER A 58 13.56 -7.05 -10.18
CA SER A 58 12.90 -6.96 -11.48
C SER A 58 11.45 -6.51 -11.32
N LEU A 59 10.89 -5.91 -12.36
CA LEU A 59 9.48 -5.56 -12.38
C LEU A 59 8.59 -6.78 -12.14
N SER A 60 8.94 -7.89 -12.76
CA SER A 60 8.19 -9.13 -12.63
C SER A 60 8.07 -9.57 -11.18
N LEU A 61 9.17 -9.56 -10.43
CA LEU A 61 9.18 -9.95 -9.02
C LEU A 61 8.42 -8.95 -8.16
N ALA A 62 8.66 -7.66 -8.37
CA ALA A 62 7.97 -6.62 -7.60
C ALA A 62 6.47 -6.68 -7.81
N GLN A 63 6.03 -6.85 -9.05
CA GLN A 63 4.61 -6.94 -9.38
C GLN A 63 3.99 -8.22 -8.81
N SER A 64 4.71 -9.31 -8.83
CA SER A 64 4.27 -10.57 -8.25
C SER A 64 4.00 -10.42 -6.74
N ARG A 65 4.92 -9.81 -6.01
CA ARG A 65 4.77 -9.58 -4.58
C ARG A 65 3.61 -8.64 -4.28
N TYR A 66 3.48 -7.58 -5.07
CA TYR A 66 2.38 -6.64 -4.95
C TYR A 66 1.03 -7.37 -5.11
N SER A 67 0.90 -8.16 -6.17
CA SER A 67 -0.35 -8.86 -6.48
C SER A 67 -0.68 -9.94 -5.46
N GLU A 68 0.31 -10.68 -4.99
CA GLU A 68 0.13 -11.69 -3.97
C GLU A 68 -0.41 -11.08 -2.67
N LYS A 69 0.18 -9.98 -2.25
CA LYS A 69 -0.25 -9.33 -1.00
C LYS A 69 -1.65 -8.77 -1.14
N ARG A 70 -1.97 -8.16 -2.29
CA ARG A 70 -3.32 -7.66 -2.55
C ARG A 70 -4.35 -8.79 -2.47
N PHE A 71 -4.07 -9.90 -3.14
CA PHE A 71 -4.95 -11.07 -3.14
C PHE A 71 -5.14 -11.60 -1.72
N GLU A 72 -4.05 -11.73 -0.97
CA GLU A 72 -4.08 -12.22 0.41
C GLU A 72 -5.01 -11.37 1.28
N LYS A 73 -4.94 -10.06 1.17
CA LYS A 73 -5.72 -9.16 2.02
C LYS A 73 -7.19 -9.12 1.61
N ILE A 74 -7.48 -9.12 0.35
CA ILE A 74 -8.87 -9.10 -0.14
C ILE A 74 -9.58 -10.40 0.22
N ASN A 75 -8.86 -11.52 0.22
CA ASN A 75 -9.42 -12.84 0.49
C ASN A 75 -9.12 -13.35 1.89
N HIS A 76 -8.76 -12.46 2.81
CA HIS A 76 -8.49 -12.85 4.18
C HIS A 76 -9.76 -13.41 4.83
N ARG A 77 -9.62 -14.54 5.56
CA ARG A 77 -10.79 -15.26 6.06
C ARG A 77 -11.57 -14.50 7.13
N ARG A 78 -10.86 -13.85 8.05
CA ARG A 78 -11.50 -13.16 9.18
C ARG A 78 -11.71 -11.69 8.93
N THR A 79 -10.78 -11.05 8.25
CA THR A 79 -10.80 -9.62 8.04
C THR A 79 -10.52 -9.30 6.58
N PRO A 80 -11.46 -9.67 5.67
CA PRO A 80 -11.26 -9.37 4.26
C PRO A 80 -11.29 -7.86 4.04
N TYR A 81 -10.30 -7.34 3.32
CA TYR A 81 -10.25 -5.93 2.97
C TYR A 81 -11.04 -5.69 1.70
N ILE A 82 -11.59 -4.49 1.60
CA ILE A 82 -12.28 -4.04 0.39
C ILE A 82 -11.39 -3.00 -0.28
N GLU A 83 -11.21 -3.15 -1.58
CA GLU A 83 -10.45 -2.17 -2.34
C GLU A 83 -11.26 -0.90 -2.50
N THR A 84 -10.62 0.24 -2.23
CA THR A 84 -11.24 1.54 -2.39
C THR A 84 -10.36 2.42 -3.24
N PHE A 85 -11.00 3.26 -4.06
CA PHE A 85 -10.26 4.26 -4.85
C PHE A 85 -10.20 5.59 -4.12
N ASN A 86 -10.84 5.68 -2.96
CA ASN A 86 -10.86 6.90 -2.18
C ASN A 86 -9.73 6.88 -1.16
N CYS A 87 -8.66 7.54 -1.47
CA CYS A 87 -7.51 7.59 -0.59
C CYS A 87 -7.76 8.35 0.71
N SER A 88 -8.98 8.86 0.91
CA SER A 88 -9.34 9.48 2.19
C SER A 88 -9.28 8.50 3.35
N TYR A 89 -9.35 7.21 3.05
CA TYR A 89 -9.15 6.20 4.09
C TYR A 89 -7.68 6.02 4.44
N SER A 90 -6.81 6.72 3.74
CA SER A 90 -5.40 6.78 4.10
C SER A 90 -4.95 8.22 4.26
N PRO A 91 -5.70 9.01 4.98
CA PRO A 91 -5.39 10.44 5.15
C PRO A 91 -4.10 10.62 5.94
N THR A 92 -3.70 9.62 6.62
CA THR A 92 -2.42 9.55 7.31
C THR A 92 -1.26 9.80 6.38
N PHE A 93 -1.47 9.63 5.09
CA PHE A 93 -0.48 10.00 4.09
C PHE A 93 0.02 11.42 4.32
N LYS A 94 -0.88 12.34 4.59
CA LYS A 94 -0.52 13.74 4.78
C LYS A 94 -0.50 14.12 6.25
N LYS A 95 -1.42 13.59 7.01
CA LYS A 95 -1.68 14.07 8.36
C LYS A 95 -0.63 13.65 9.38
N TYR A 96 -0.11 12.45 9.25
CA TYR A 96 0.80 11.90 10.24
C TYR A 96 2.21 11.68 9.74
N GLY A 97 2.47 12.06 8.51
CA GLY A 97 3.80 11.93 7.94
C GLY A 97 4.34 10.52 7.98
N ALA A 98 3.44 9.55 8.00
CA ALA A 98 3.85 8.16 8.09
C ALA A 98 4.33 7.63 6.77
N ILE A 99 4.11 8.37 5.70
CA ILE A 99 4.11 7.79 4.38
C ILE A 99 5.07 8.48 3.49
N THR A 100 6.28 8.15 3.69
CA THR A 100 7.32 8.66 2.85
C THR A 100 7.18 8.15 1.42
N VAL A 101 6.64 6.94 1.26
CA VAL A 101 6.49 6.36 -0.07
C VAL A 101 5.48 7.13 -0.90
N SER A 102 4.25 7.31 -0.39
CA SER A 102 3.19 7.93 -1.16
C SER A 102 3.24 9.45 -1.18
N GLU A 103 3.79 10.09 -0.15
CA GLU A 103 3.86 11.54 -0.10
C GLU A 103 5.03 12.11 -0.89
N ASN A 104 6.16 11.42 -0.88
CA ASN A 104 7.39 11.93 -1.44
C ASN A 104 7.71 11.35 -2.81
N ILE A 105 6.89 10.45 -3.32
CA ILE A 105 7.10 9.83 -4.62
C ILE A 105 5.89 10.13 -5.50
N ALA A 106 6.14 10.70 -6.67
CA ALA A 106 5.07 11.03 -7.59
C ALA A 106 4.39 9.77 -8.13
N TYR A 107 3.07 9.82 -8.27
CA TYR A 107 2.32 8.75 -8.91
C TYR A 107 2.35 8.93 -10.42
N LYS A 108 2.77 7.89 -11.12
CA LYS A 108 2.87 7.92 -12.58
C LYS A 108 2.53 6.52 -13.09
N PRO A 109 1.27 6.27 -13.43
CA PRO A 109 0.84 4.94 -13.89
C PRO A 109 1.63 4.51 -15.13
N ALA A 110 1.98 3.25 -15.16
CA ALA A 110 2.71 2.68 -16.28
C ALA A 110 1.79 2.53 -17.50
#